data_c1c3f4da87e0e87bda94d7c9a8d80dcb
#
_entry.id   c1c3f4da87e0e87bda94d7c9a8d80dcb
#
_cell.length_a   1.000
_cell.length_b   1.000
_cell.length_c   1.000
_cell.angle_alpha   90.00
_cell.angle_beta   90.00
_cell.angle_gamma   90.00
#
_symmetry.space_group_name_H-M   'P 1'
#
loop_
_entity.id
_entity.type
_entity.pdbx_description
1 polymer ?
#
loop_
_entity_poly.entity_id
_entity_poly.type
_entity_poly.pdbx_seq_one_letter_code
_entity_poly.pdbx_strand_id
1 'polypeptide(L)'
;LNGYWPVRMKTLDFPDTEYDNDPNLKIRVRTIDDRTLRVTLYSSPVLPKEDVTNDPMFSPEFIAEETINPNARMARGRWSTTVGEKAITYNSPCGTLEIQKYPFRIVLRDDKGKILTQTRHIVDNDSTQVKLLPFNFIKRGSDNSRSINPVFLLSPGERIYGCGESFTQLNKVGQKVHLYVTDPQGPETDGMYKPVPFFFSNRGYGVFMHTSAPATCDFGASYIGAQRLFMGDETMDFFIFFGSPKEILDAYTDVTGKSPMLPLWTFGTWMSRISYFSQKEGLDIARNLRDRKIPSDVIHFDTGWFGVDWQCDYKFSSERFPNPSAMLKSLAKDGFHTCLWQLPYFTPKNRFFNDIVDGGLAVTNSNGTMPYEDAVLDFSNPNTVRWYQDKI
;
A
#
# COMPACT_ATOMS: atom_id res chain seq x y z
N LEU A 1 -12.64 7.84 -23.61
CA LEU A 1 -11.65 8.80 -24.07
C LEU A 1 -11.08 8.30 -25.39
N ASN A 2 -11.80 8.60 -26.46
CA ASN A 2 -11.37 8.16 -27.77
C ASN A 2 -10.22 9.02 -28.28
N GLY A 3 -9.15 8.35 -28.65
CA GLY A 3 -8.24 8.85 -29.62
C GLY A 3 -7.32 9.93 -29.20
N TYR A 4 -7.21 10.23 -27.94
CA TYR A 4 -6.14 11.04 -27.56
C TYR A 4 -5.09 10.28 -26.82
N TRP A 5 -4.06 10.07 -27.52
CA TRP A 5 -2.83 9.60 -26.94
C TRP A 5 -1.67 10.39 -27.52
N PRO A 6 -0.72 10.79 -26.72
CA PRO A 6 0.38 11.66 -27.16
C PRO A 6 1.23 11.13 -28.31
N VAL A 7 1.04 9.88 -28.63
CA VAL A 7 1.65 9.21 -29.78
C VAL A 7 1.46 9.87 -31.12
N ARG A 8 0.39 10.59 -31.34
CA ARG A 8 0.18 11.37 -32.57
C ARG A 8 1.23 12.43 -32.79
N MET A 9 2.14 12.59 -31.87
CA MET A 9 3.22 13.58 -31.96
C MET A 9 4.43 13.11 -32.74
N LYS A 10 4.35 12.08 -33.51
CA LYS A 10 5.43 11.56 -34.37
C LYS A 10 6.76 11.21 -33.67
N THR A 11 6.78 11.14 -32.34
CA THR A 11 7.99 10.92 -31.55
C THR A 11 7.97 9.62 -30.74
N LEU A 12 6.90 8.83 -30.88
CA LEU A 12 6.73 7.57 -30.17
C LEU A 12 6.19 6.53 -31.14
N ASP A 13 6.97 5.49 -31.37
CA ASP A 13 6.52 4.30 -32.06
C ASP A 13 5.92 3.35 -31.04
N PHE A 14 4.63 3.06 -31.20
CA PHE A 14 4.00 1.97 -30.46
C PHE A 14 4.18 0.68 -31.24
N PRO A 15 4.26 -0.46 -30.54
CA PRO A 15 4.25 -1.75 -31.23
C PRO A 15 2.96 -1.90 -32.04
N ASP A 16 3.07 -1.94 -33.34
CA ASP A 16 1.95 -2.07 -34.29
C ASP A 16 1.05 -3.28 -34.06
N THR A 17 1.52 -4.24 -33.26
CA THR A 17 0.85 -5.52 -33.01
C THR A 17 -0.17 -5.49 -31.89
N GLU A 18 -0.20 -4.43 -31.03
CA GLU A 18 -1.04 -4.41 -29.84
C GLU A 18 -2.12 -3.33 -29.86
N TYR A 19 -1.90 -2.29 -30.65
CA TYR A 19 -2.82 -1.16 -30.76
C TYR A 19 -3.02 -0.85 -32.21
N ASP A 20 -4.27 -0.62 -32.58
CA ASP A 20 -4.57 0.12 -33.80
C ASP A 20 -3.86 1.48 -33.75
N ASN A 21 -3.72 2.14 -34.90
CA ASN A 21 -3.07 3.44 -35.04
C ASN A 21 -3.54 4.52 -34.04
N ASP A 22 -4.55 4.23 -33.23
CA ASP A 22 -5.19 5.13 -32.29
C ASP A 22 -5.60 4.36 -31.01
N PRO A 23 -4.65 4.07 -30.11
CA PRO A 23 -4.94 3.28 -28.92
C PRO A 23 -5.97 4.00 -28.02
N ASN A 24 -7.10 3.36 -27.82
CA ASN A 24 -8.15 3.81 -26.92
C ASN A 24 -7.87 3.25 -25.52
N LEU A 25 -7.35 4.08 -24.62
CA LEU A 25 -7.23 3.74 -23.22
C LEU A 25 -8.55 4.07 -22.52
N LYS A 26 -9.06 3.12 -21.77
CA LYS A 26 -10.32 3.29 -21.04
C LYS A 26 -10.04 3.81 -19.65
N ILE A 27 -10.79 4.85 -19.28
CA ILE A 27 -10.79 5.40 -17.92
C ILE A 27 -12.17 5.17 -17.31
N ARG A 28 -12.18 4.69 -16.08
CA ARG A 28 -13.40 4.56 -15.27
C ARG A 28 -13.29 5.46 -14.06
N VAL A 29 -14.35 6.17 -13.73
CA VAL A 29 -14.45 6.97 -12.52
C VAL A 29 -15.65 6.48 -11.72
N ARG A 30 -15.45 6.24 -10.43
CA ARG A 30 -16.51 5.95 -9.45
C ARG A 30 -16.46 6.99 -8.35
N THR A 31 -17.61 7.48 -7.95
CA THR A 31 -17.78 8.35 -6.79
C THR A 31 -18.03 7.48 -5.57
N ILE A 32 -17.34 7.73 -4.48
CA ILE A 32 -17.42 6.95 -3.23
C ILE A 32 -18.21 7.73 -2.18
N ASP A 33 -17.70 8.88 -1.77
CA ASP A 33 -18.33 9.84 -0.87
C ASP A 33 -18.12 11.27 -1.38
N ASP A 34 -18.49 12.31 -0.61
CA ASP A 34 -18.33 13.71 -1.06
C ASP A 34 -16.88 14.12 -1.35
N ARG A 35 -15.89 13.40 -0.81
CA ARG A 35 -14.45 13.71 -0.90
C ARG A 35 -13.65 12.76 -1.74
N THR A 36 -14.21 11.60 -2.05
CA THR A 36 -13.47 10.46 -2.57
C THR A 36 -13.97 10.02 -3.94
N LEU A 37 -13.04 9.89 -4.85
CA LEU A 37 -13.23 9.30 -6.18
C LEU A 37 -12.27 8.13 -6.35
N ARG A 38 -12.72 7.08 -7.05
CA ARG A 38 -11.84 6.02 -7.57
C ARG A 38 -11.69 6.20 -9.07
N VAL A 39 -10.45 6.22 -9.54
CA VAL A 39 -10.10 6.37 -10.95
C VAL A 39 -9.30 5.16 -11.38
N THR A 40 -9.76 4.46 -12.40
CA THR A 40 -9.10 3.28 -12.94
C THR A 40 -8.77 3.50 -14.41
N LEU A 41 -7.50 3.31 -14.77
CA LEU A 41 -7.02 3.36 -16.15
C LEU A 41 -6.55 1.96 -16.55
N TYR A 42 -7.01 1.51 -17.70
CA TYR A 42 -6.71 0.20 -18.24
C TYR A 42 -5.65 0.31 -19.34
N SER A 43 -4.57 -0.45 -19.21
CA SER A 43 -3.52 -0.52 -20.23
C SER A 43 -3.89 -1.39 -21.43
N SER A 44 -4.90 -2.23 -21.28
CA SER A 44 -5.41 -3.12 -22.33
C SER A 44 -6.62 -2.49 -23.05
N PRO A 45 -6.74 -2.65 -24.36
CA PRO A 45 -7.96 -2.29 -25.11
C PRO A 45 -9.16 -3.17 -24.71
N VAL A 46 -8.90 -4.35 -24.15
CA VAL A 46 -9.93 -5.26 -23.65
C VAL A 46 -10.22 -4.93 -22.18
N LEU A 47 -11.43 -4.48 -21.91
CA LEU A 47 -11.86 -4.31 -20.52
C LEU A 47 -11.99 -5.68 -19.84
N PRO A 48 -11.56 -5.83 -18.59
CA PRO A 48 -11.93 -7.00 -17.80
C PRO A 48 -13.47 -7.09 -17.75
N LYS A 49 -13.99 -8.31 -17.80
CA LYS A 49 -15.43 -8.56 -17.66
C LYS A 49 -15.89 -7.98 -16.31
N GLU A 50 -17.00 -7.37 -16.33
CA GLU A 50 -17.63 -6.36 -15.47
C GLU A 50 -17.43 -6.36 -13.95
N ASP A 51 -16.65 -7.18 -13.31
CA ASP A 51 -16.49 -7.06 -11.87
C ASP A 51 -15.01 -7.07 -11.44
N VAL A 52 -14.39 -5.88 -11.58
CA VAL A 52 -13.03 -5.64 -11.08
C VAL A 52 -12.96 -5.78 -9.55
N THR A 53 -14.11 -5.83 -8.85
CA THR A 53 -14.18 -6.09 -7.41
C THR A 53 -13.87 -7.54 -7.05
N ASN A 54 -13.97 -8.46 -8.01
CA ASN A 54 -13.63 -9.87 -7.86
C ASN A 54 -12.30 -10.25 -8.54
N ASP A 55 -11.56 -9.28 -9.08
CA ASP A 55 -10.22 -9.52 -9.58
C ASP A 55 -9.29 -9.77 -8.39
N PRO A 56 -8.63 -10.94 -8.30
CA PRO A 56 -7.70 -11.22 -7.22
C PRO A 56 -6.49 -10.27 -7.19
N MET A 57 -6.21 -9.54 -8.27
CA MET A 57 -5.22 -8.45 -8.28
C MET A 57 -5.71 -7.20 -7.54
N PHE A 58 -7.02 -7.03 -7.38
CA PHE A 58 -7.60 -5.98 -6.55
C PHE A 58 -8.08 -6.62 -5.24
N SER A 59 -7.13 -7.07 -4.44
CA SER A 59 -7.44 -7.73 -3.17
C SER A 59 -8.47 -6.91 -2.38
N PRO A 60 -9.63 -7.47 -2.06
CA PRO A 60 -10.63 -6.80 -1.22
C PRO A 60 -10.09 -6.48 0.17
N GLU A 61 -8.95 -7.06 0.54
CA GLU A 61 -8.28 -6.86 1.82
C GLU A 61 -7.79 -5.42 2.05
N PHE A 62 -7.58 -4.66 0.97
CA PHE A 62 -7.14 -3.25 1.08
C PHE A 62 -8.30 -2.25 1.09
N ILE A 63 -9.53 -2.71 0.85
CA ILE A 63 -10.71 -1.85 0.79
C ILE A 63 -11.74 -2.40 1.76
N ALA A 64 -12.27 -1.55 2.64
CA ALA A 64 -13.35 -1.94 3.53
C ALA A 64 -14.55 -2.48 2.73
N GLU A 65 -15.16 -3.56 3.19
CA GLU A 65 -16.27 -4.26 2.50
C GLU A 65 -17.41 -3.29 2.15
N GLU A 66 -17.65 -2.28 2.99
CA GLU A 66 -18.64 -1.24 2.75
C GLU A 66 -18.30 -0.35 1.53
N THR A 67 -17.02 -0.23 1.18
CA THR A 67 -16.59 0.53 -0.01
C THR A 67 -16.80 -0.26 -1.28
N ILE A 68 -16.76 -1.58 -1.20
CA ILE A 68 -17.03 -2.50 -2.31
C ILE A 68 -18.53 -2.66 -2.52
N ASN A 69 -19.31 -2.66 -1.44
CA ASN A 69 -20.76 -2.80 -1.48
C ASN A 69 -21.45 -1.43 -1.51
N PRO A 70 -21.96 -0.97 -2.68
CA PRO A 70 -22.61 0.33 -2.80
C PRO A 70 -23.92 0.44 -2.00
N ASN A 71 -24.42 -0.63 -1.41
CA ASN A 71 -25.60 -0.65 -0.55
C ASN A 71 -25.23 -0.54 0.94
N ALA A 72 -23.96 -0.68 1.31
CA ALA A 72 -23.50 -0.44 2.64
C ALA A 72 -23.41 1.08 2.89
N ARG A 73 -23.74 1.49 4.04
CA ARG A 73 -23.94 2.81 4.68
C ARG A 73 -23.16 4.04 4.18
N MET A 74 -22.32 3.98 3.17
CA MET A 74 -21.69 5.17 2.61
C MET A 74 -22.77 6.02 1.98
N ALA A 75 -23.04 7.15 2.59
CA ALA A 75 -23.85 8.19 2.00
C ALA A 75 -23.29 8.43 0.59
N ARG A 76 -24.08 8.11 -0.44
CA ARG A 76 -23.69 8.36 -1.83
C ARG A 76 -23.28 9.82 -1.90
N GLY A 77 -22.01 10.06 -2.24
CA GLY A 77 -21.49 11.41 -2.30
C GLY A 77 -22.36 12.28 -3.21
N ARG A 78 -22.47 13.56 -2.87
CA ARG A 78 -23.25 14.55 -3.61
C ARG A 78 -22.51 14.98 -4.88
N TRP A 79 -22.17 14.02 -5.71
CA TRP A 79 -21.49 14.27 -6.98
C TRP A 79 -22.49 14.54 -8.10
N SER A 80 -22.22 15.60 -8.85
CA SER A 80 -22.85 15.85 -10.13
C SER A 80 -21.86 15.60 -11.26
N THR A 81 -22.33 14.97 -12.32
CA THR A 81 -21.50 14.68 -13.51
C THR A 81 -22.01 15.46 -14.70
N THR A 82 -21.11 16.20 -15.33
CA THR A 82 -21.39 16.91 -16.59
C THR A 82 -20.52 16.31 -17.68
N VAL A 83 -21.19 15.83 -18.75
CA VAL A 83 -20.51 15.30 -19.94
C VAL A 83 -20.60 16.33 -21.03
N GLY A 84 -19.52 17.08 -21.23
CA GLY A 84 -19.41 18.05 -22.32
C GLY A 84 -18.67 17.48 -23.54
N GLU A 85 -18.64 18.24 -24.61
CA GLU A 85 -17.90 17.88 -25.82
C GLU A 85 -16.39 17.73 -25.54
N LYS A 86 -15.81 18.67 -24.81
CA LYS A 86 -14.35 18.76 -24.54
C LYS A 86 -13.91 18.14 -23.23
N ALA A 87 -14.80 17.99 -22.25
CA ALA A 87 -14.47 17.49 -20.94
C ALA A 87 -15.63 16.74 -20.28
N ILE A 88 -15.27 15.86 -19.33
CA ILE A 88 -16.18 15.25 -18.37
C ILE A 88 -15.79 15.80 -17.01
N THR A 89 -16.76 16.33 -16.27
CA THR A 89 -16.51 16.96 -14.96
C THR A 89 -17.35 16.30 -13.90
N TYR A 90 -16.71 15.93 -12.80
CA TYR A 90 -17.33 15.41 -11.59
C TYR A 90 -17.18 16.49 -10.51
N ASN A 91 -18.29 17.01 -10.00
CA ASN A 91 -18.30 18.07 -8.99
C ASN A 91 -18.95 17.58 -7.71
N SER A 92 -18.33 17.89 -6.59
CA SER A 92 -18.85 17.70 -5.23
C SER A 92 -18.68 18.99 -4.42
N PRO A 93 -19.26 19.07 -3.20
CA PRO A 93 -18.98 20.17 -2.28
C PRO A 93 -17.51 20.28 -1.83
N CYS A 94 -16.72 19.25 -2.02
CA CYS A 94 -15.33 19.18 -1.53
C CYS A 94 -14.29 19.39 -2.63
N GLY A 95 -14.66 19.24 -3.89
CA GLY A 95 -13.74 19.41 -5.00
C GLY A 95 -14.27 18.91 -6.33
N THR A 96 -13.44 19.06 -7.34
CA THR A 96 -13.77 18.72 -8.73
C THR A 96 -12.69 17.88 -9.37
N LEU A 97 -13.11 16.81 -10.05
CA LEU A 97 -12.31 16.08 -11.02
C LEU A 97 -12.77 16.44 -12.43
N GLU A 98 -11.89 17.00 -13.24
CA GLU A 98 -12.14 17.30 -14.64
C GLU A 98 -11.26 16.42 -15.52
N ILE A 99 -11.86 15.71 -16.48
CA ILE A 99 -11.17 14.91 -17.48
C ILE A 99 -11.35 15.60 -18.81
N GLN A 100 -10.32 16.27 -19.29
CA GLN A 100 -10.29 16.86 -20.60
C GLN A 100 -10.02 15.78 -21.65
N LYS A 101 -10.80 15.77 -22.72
CA LYS A 101 -10.71 14.73 -23.76
C LYS A 101 -9.59 14.99 -24.76
N TYR A 102 -9.37 16.26 -25.08
CA TYR A 102 -8.35 16.68 -26.04
C TYR A 102 -7.90 18.12 -25.78
N PRO A 103 -6.60 18.36 -25.59
CA PRO A 103 -5.58 17.35 -25.26
C PRO A 103 -5.93 16.65 -23.94
N PHE A 104 -5.63 15.37 -23.84
CA PHE A 104 -5.98 14.61 -22.64
C PHE A 104 -5.32 15.17 -21.39
N ARG A 105 -6.13 15.42 -20.36
CA ARG A 105 -5.64 15.91 -19.06
C ARG A 105 -6.63 15.57 -17.95
N ILE A 106 -6.12 15.19 -16.80
CA ILE A 106 -6.87 15.13 -15.54
C ILE A 106 -6.52 16.36 -14.73
N VAL A 107 -7.52 17.08 -14.23
CA VAL A 107 -7.36 18.28 -13.39
C VAL A 107 -8.12 18.09 -12.09
N LEU A 108 -7.47 18.30 -10.96
CA LEU A 108 -8.09 18.34 -9.64
C LEU A 108 -8.21 19.79 -9.17
N ARG A 109 -9.41 20.15 -8.69
CA ARG A 109 -9.68 21.47 -8.14
C ARG A 109 -10.29 21.36 -6.75
N ASP A 110 -10.04 22.34 -5.90
CA ASP A 110 -10.75 22.48 -4.63
C ASP A 110 -12.21 22.96 -4.83
N ASP A 111 -12.91 23.14 -3.72
CA ASP A 111 -14.29 23.64 -3.66
C ASP A 111 -14.46 25.07 -4.19
N LYS A 112 -13.36 25.81 -4.31
CA LYS A 112 -13.32 27.19 -4.85
C LYS A 112 -12.84 27.26 -6.31
N GLY A 113 -12.62 26.11 -6.92
CA GLY A 113 -12.17 26.01 -8.32
C GLY A 113 -10.66 26.19 -8.54
N LYS A 114 -9.86 26.36 -7.46
CA LYS A 114 -8.40 26.47 -7.55
C LYS A 114 -7.81 25.11 -7.93
N ILE A 115 -6.92 25.09 -8.92
CA ILE A 115 -6.20 23.87 -9.30
C ILE A 115 -5.30 23.39 -8.17
N LEU A 116 -5.51 22.19 -7.70
CA LEU A 116 -4.70 21.49 -6.72
C LEU A 116 -3.51 20.81 -7.38
N THR A 117 -3.78 20.01 -8.38
CA THR A 117 -2.80 19.40 -9.29
C THR A 117 -3.47 19.03 -10.61
N GLN A 118 -2.69 18.72 -11.61
CA GLN A 118 -3.17 18.25 -12.91
C GLN A 118 -2.11 17.39 -13.58
N THR A 119 -2.53 16.49 -14.46
CA THR A 119 -1.56 15.79 -15.29
C THR A 119 -0.90 16.76 -16.25
N ARG A 120 0.34 16.47 -16.62
CA ARG A 120 1.01 17.24 -17.67
C ARG A 120 0.24 17.17 -18.98
N HIS A 121 0.32 18.20 -19.74
CA HIS A 121 -0.21 18.25 -21.11
C HIS A 121 0.88 18.80 -22.04
N ILE A 122 0.78 18.43 -23.29
CA ILE A 122 1.70 18.89 -24.30
C ILE A 122 1.08 20.12 -24.98
N VAL A 123 1.91 21.17 -25.09
CA VAL A 123 1.55 22.33 -25.91
C VAL A 123 2.31 22.21 -27.22
N ASP A 124 1.60 22.21 -28.33
CA ASP A 124 2.14 21.92 -29.68
C ASP A 124 3.21 22.89 -30.19
N ASN A 125 3.42 24.00 -29.52
CA ASN A 125 4.21 25.12 -30.07
C ASN A 125 5.67 25.17 -29.63
N ASP A 126 6.16 24.19 -28.84
CA ASP A 126 7.55 24.22 -28.39
C ASP A 126 8.28 22.93 -28.77
N SER A 127 9.00 23.01 -29.88
CA SER A 127 9.78 21.89 -30.42
C SER A 127 11.09 21.60 -29.67
N THR A 128 11.45 22.41 -28.68
CA THR A 128 12.79 22.37 -28.06
C THR A 128 12.83 21.78 -26.66
N GLN A 129 11.68 21.57 -26.00
CA GLN A 129 11.64 21.06 -24.64
C GLN A 129 11.35 19.56 -24.56
N VAL A 130 12.00 18.88 -23.60
CA VAL A 130 11.66 17.51 -23.23
C VAL A 130 10.22 17.47 -22.75
N LYS A 131 9.36 16.84 -23.51
CA LYS A 131 7.92 16.80 -23.25
C LYS A 131 7.62 15.59 -22.35
N LEU A 132 7.25 15.85 -21.11
CA LEU A 132 6.67 14.81 -20.27
C LEU A 132 5.21 14.60 -20.69
N LEU A 133 4.88 13.38 -20.98
CA LEU A 133 3.52 12.97 -21.31
C LEU A 133 2.63 12.99 -20.06
N PRO A 134 1.30 13.16 -20.18
CA PRO A 134 0.36 13.03 -19.07
C PRO A 134 0.40 11.61 -18.46
N PHE A 135 0.71 10.62 -19.29
CA PHE A 135 0.95 9.24 -18.90
C PHE A 135 2.16 8.68 -19.64
N ASN A 136 2.96 7.89 -18.96
CA ASN A 136 3.95 7.03 -19.58
C ASN A 136 3.36 5.63 -19.69
N PHE A 137 3.54 5.03 -20.82
CA PHE A 137 3.20 3.65 -21.08
C PHE A 137 4.49 2.85 -21.15
N ILE A 138 4.60 1.80 -20.33
CA ILE A 138 5.79 0.96 -20.28
C ILE A 138 5.37 -0.47 -20.58
N LYS A 139 6.06 -1.08 -21.56
CA LYS A 139 5.98 -2.51 -21.82
C LYS A 139 7.30 -3.15 -21.40
N ARG A 140 7.21 -4.18 -20.56
CA ARG A 140 8.38 -4.94 -20.14
C ARG A 140 8.70 -6.01 -21.19
N GLY A 141 9.96 -6.04 -21.65
CA GLY A 141 10.38 -6.97 -22.69
C GLY A 141 10.49 -8.43 -22.25
N SER A 142 10.61 -8.68 -20.92
CA SER A 142 10.80 -10.04 -20.40
C SER A 142 9.52 -10.88 -20.37
N ASP A 143 8.37 -10.25 -20.08
CA ASP A 143 7.10 -10.93 -19.86
C ASP A 143 5.93 -10.27 -20.60
N ASN A 144 6.20 -9.25 -21.40
CA ASN A 144 5.22 -8.43 -22.11
C ASN A 144 4.20 -7.72 -21.18
N SER A 145 4.46 -7.66 -19.87
CA SER A 145 3.61 -6.92 -18.95
C SER A 145 3.65 -5.42 -19.29
N ARG A 146 2.56 -4.73 -18.99
CA ARG A 146 2.36 -3.32 -19.29
C ARG A 146 2.09 -2.56 -18.02
N SER A 147 2.43 -1.29 -18.00
CA SER A 147 2.03 -0.39 -16.93
C SER A 147 1.74 1.00 -17.46
N ILE A 148 0.82 1.68 -16.79
CA ILE A 148 0.48 3.08 -17.07
C ILE A 148 0.96 3.90 -15.87
N ASN A 149 1.71 4.97 -16.16
CA ASN A 149 2.29 5.81 -15.13
C ASN A 149 1.87 7.25 -15.35
N PRO A 150 0.97 7.80 -14.53
CA PRO A 150 0.59 9.20 -14.65
C PRO A 150 1.72 10.13 -14.23
N VAL A 151 1.76 11.26 -14.88
CA VAL A 151 2.67 12.37 -14.56
C VAL A 151 1.84 13.58 -14.19
N PHE A 152 1.78 13.89 -12.90
CA PHE A 152 1.15 15.10 -12.39
C PHE A 152 2.17 16.24 -12.26
N LEU A 153 1.68 17.47 -12.30
CA LEU A 153 2.51 18.63 -12.01
C LEU A 153 2.76 18.74 -10.51
N LEU A 154 3.99 19.02 -10.17
CA LEU A 154 4.40 19.41 -8.82
C LEU A 154 4.52 20.92 -8.76
N SER A 155 3.73 21.56 -7.90
CA SER A 155 3.68 23.02 -7.82
C SER A 155 4.82 23.58 -6.96
N PRO A 156 5.30 24.79 -7.22
CA PRO A 156 6.24 25.46 -6.33
C PRO A 156 5.71 25.57 -4.91
N GLY A 157 6.53 25.22 -3.91
CA GLY A 157 6.15 25.23 -2.49
C GLY A 157 5.21 24.10 -2.05
N GLU A 158 4.90 23.18 -2.93
CA GLU A 158 4.15 21.98 -2.58
C GLU A 158 4.98 21.09 -1.66
N ARG A 159 4.30 20.43 -0.72
CA ARG A 159 4.88 19.45 0.20
C ARG A 159 4.03 18.20 0.18
N ILE A 160 4.67 17.05 0.10
CA ILE A 160 4.02 15.74 0.04
C ILE A 160 4.45 14.91 1.24
N TYR A 161 3.49 14.22 1.85
CA TYR A 161 3.67 13.41 3.04
C TYR A 161 3.01 12.04 2.85
N GLY A 162 3.57 11.00 3.46
CA GLY A 162 3.03 9.64 3.39
C GLY A 162 4.05 8.63 2.89
N CYS A 163 3.61 7.65 2.12
CA CYS A 163 4.39 6.54 1.56
C CYS A 163 4.87 5.50 2.58
N GLY A 164 4.35 5.50 3.82
CA GLY A 164 4.75 4.56 4.86
C GLY A 164 5.89 5.05 5.75
N GLU A 165 6.55 4.12 6.43
CA GLU A 165 7.62 4.41 7.38
C GLU A 165 9.00 4.23 6.71
N SER A 166 9.80 5.28 6.67
CA SER A 166 11.19 5.24 6.22
C SER A 166 12.04 6.28 6.93
N PHE A 167 13.34 6.04 7.06
CA PHE A 167 14.31 6.97 7.64
C PHE A 167 14.75 8.05 6.64
N THR A 168 13.82 8.56 5.85
CA THR A 168 14.03 9.64 4.91
C THR A 168 13.31 10.91 5.37
N GLN A 169 13.47 12.03 4.64
CA GLN A 169 12.82 13.25 5.02
C GLN A 169 11.29 13.12 5.01
N LEU A 170 10.63 13.75 5.98
CA LEU A 170 9.17 13.73 6.11
C LEU A 170 8.46 14.31 4.88
N ASN A 171 8.94 15.45 4.37
CA ASN A 171 8.50 15.98 3.09
C ASN A 171 9.15 15.20 1.95
N LYS A 172 8.34 14.51 1.16
CA LYS A 172 8.81 13.63 0.09
C LYS A 172 9.17 14.35 -1.21
N VAL A 173 8.95 15.66 -1.31
CA VAL A 173 9.36 16.43 -2.49
C VAL A 173 10.89 16.41 -2.64
N GLY A 174 11.35 16.11 -3.85
CA GLY A 174 12.75 15.86 -4.18
C GLY A 174 13.22 14.43 -3.96
N GLN A 175 12.34 13.53 -3.53
CA GLN A 175 12.65 12.13 -3.28
C GLN A 175 11.98 11.22 -4.31
N LYS A 176 12.62 10.07 -4.55
CA LYS A 176 12.05 8.92 -5.21
C LYS A 176 11.84 7.85 -4.15
N VAL A 177 10.58 7.49 -3.91
CA VAL A 177 10.19 6.52 -2.88
C VAL A 177 9.81 5.21 -3.54
N HIS A 178 10.53 4.16 -3.21
CA HIS A 178 10.25 2.80 -3.67
C HIS A 178 9.35 2.10 -2.66
N LEU A 179 8.11 1.81 -3.09
CA LEU A 179 7.11 1.11 -2.28
C LEU A 179 7.27 -0.39 -2.49
N TYR A 180 8.21 -0.94 -1.80
CA TYR A 180 8.53 -2.35 -1.80
C TYR A 180 9.05 -2.75 -0.41
N VAL A 181 8.55 -3.87 0.12
CA VAL A 181 8.98 -4.37 1.42
C VAL A 181 10.41 -4.87 1.32
N THR A 182 11.27 -4.28 2.13
CA THR A 182 12.67 -4.70 2.29
C THR A 182 13.02 -4.80 3.75
N ASP A 183 14.02 -5.60 4.07
CA ASP A 183 14.61 -5.66 5.41
C ASP A 183 15.79 -4.66 5.48
N PRO A 184 15.56 -3.41 5.95
CA PRO A 184 16.61 -2.41 5.97
C PRO A 184 17.64 -2.71 7.06
N GLN A 185 18.90 -2.67 6.69
CA GLN A 185 20.02 -2.85 7.63
C GLN A 185 20.34 -1.53 8.35
N GLY A 186 19.40 -1.07 9.20
CA GLY A 186 19.53 0.17 9.97
C GLY A 186 18.94 1.41 9.27
N PRO A 187 19.17 2.62 9.80
CA PRO A 187 18.51 3.85 9.35
C PRO A 187 19.18 4.55 8.16
N GLU A 188 20.31 4.04 7.67
CA GLU A 188 21.06 4.66 6.57
C GLU A 188 20.62 4.18 5.18
N THR A 189 19.36 3.78 5.05
CA THR A 189 18.76 3.27 3.82
C THR A 189 17.35 3.84 3.63
N ASP A 190 16.90 3.91 2.40
CA ASP A 190 15.52 4.25 2.04
C ASP A 190 14.58 3.03 2.05
N GLY A 191 15.12 1.84 2.31
CA GLY A 191 14.35 0.62 2.50
C GLY A 191 13.37 0.71 3.67
N MET A 192 12.24 0.02 3.58
CA MET A 192 11.22 0.05 4.61
C MET A 192 10.46 -1.27 4.73
N TYR A 193 10.08 -1.63 5.97
CA TYR A 193 9.19 -2.76 6.24
C TYR A 193 7.73 -2.49 5.91
N LYS A 194 7.30 -1.21 5.98
CA LYS A 194 5.90 -0.82 5.89
C LYS A 194 5.69 0.25 4.82
N PRO A 195 5.87 -0.10 3.54
CA PRO A 195 5.45 0.78 2.47
C PRO A 195 3.92 0.90 2.48
N VAL A 196 3.43 2.12 2.36
CA VAL A 196 2.01 2.41 2.24
C VAL A 196 1.80 3.21 0.97
N PRO A 197 1.06 2.71 -0.03
CA PRO A 197 0.89 3.37 -1.32
C PRO A 197 -0.11 4.53 -1.25
N PHE A 198 0.02 5.34 -0.21
CA PHE A 198 -0.81 6.52 0.06
C PHE A 198 0.06 7.72 0.39
N PHE A 199 -0.29 8.86 -0.19
CA PHE A 199 0.31 10.15 0.13
C PHE A 199 -0.72 11.27 0.04
N PHE A 200 -0.42 12.40 0.66
CA PHE A 200 -1.22 13.61 0.53
C PHE A 200 -0.34 14.86 0.39
N SER A 201 -0.92 15.87 -0.24
CA SER A 201 -0.29 17.16 -0.49
C SER A 201 -0.85 18.24 0.43
N ASN A 202 0.01 19.19 0.86
CA ASN A 202 -0.43 20.40 1.55
C ASN A 202 -1.35 21.29 0.69
N ARG A 203 -1.57 20.95 -0.57
CA ARG A 203 -2.47 21.65 -1.46
C ARG A 203 -3.94 21.21 -1.35
N GLY A 204 -4.23 20.16 -0.58
CA GLY A 204 -5.58 19.70 -0.30
C GLY A 204 -6.05 18.54 -1.15
N TYR A 205 -5.15 17.68 -1.57
CA TYR A 205 -5.49 16.41 -2.19
C TYR A 205 -4.64 15.26 -1.62
N GLY A 206 -5.17 14.05 -1.68
CA GLY A 206 -4.46 12.81 -1.40
C GLY A 206 -4.67 11.79 -2.50
N VAL A 207 -3.76 10.83 -2.59
CA VAL A 207 -3.83 9.71 -3.55
C VAL A 207 -3.49 8.43 -2.83
N PHE A 208 -4.34 7.43 -3.00
CA PHE A 208 -4.06 6.06 -2.61
C PHE A 208 -3.97 5.21 -3.87
N MET A 209 -2.80 4.67 -4.15
CA MET A 209 -2.57 3.73 -5.24
C MET A 209 -3.00 2.34 -4.77
N HIS A 210 -4.10 1.85 -5.32
CA HIS A 210 -4.68 0.57 -4.93
C HIS A 210 -3.96 -0.56 -5.67
N THR A 211 -2.80 -0.93 -5.15
CA THR A 211 -1.96 -2.00 -5.70
C THR A 211 -1.18 -2.71 -4.61
N SER A 212 -0.97 -4.02 -4.76
CA SER A 212 -0.02 -4.83 -4.00
C SER A 212 1.29 -5.05 -4.77
N ALA A 213 1.37 -4.64 -6.03
CA ALA A 213 2.59 -4.73 -6.80
C ALA A 213 3.63 -3.68 -6.36
N PRO A 214 4.92 -3.93 -6.61
CA PRO A 214 5.95 -2.92 -6.40
C PRO A 214 5.60 -1.62 -7.10
N ALA A 215 5.70 -0.51 -6.38
CA ALA A 215 5.41 0.81 -6.91
C ALA A 215 6.53 1.81 -6.61
N THR A 216 6.56 2.89 -7.36
CA THR A 216 7.51 3.98 -7.14
C THR A 216 6.81 5.33 -7.27
N CYS A 217 7.00 6.18 -6.27
CA CYS A 217 6.57 7.57 -6.29
C CYS A 217 7.78 8.48 -6.48
N ASP A 218 7.89 9.15 -7.61
CA ASP A 218 8.93 10.13 -7.87
C ASP A 218 8.35 11.54 -7.72
N PHE A 219 8.64 12.17 -6.62
CA PHE A 219 8.13 13.51 -6.27
C PHE A 219 9.11 14.61 -6.67
N GLY A 220 9.53 14.64 -7.92
CA GLY A 220 10.43 15.67 -8.42
C GLY A 220 11.91 15.34 -8.30
N ALA A 221 12.29 14.13 -7.92
CA ALA A 221 13.70 13.72 -7.85
C ALA A 221 14.33 13.60 -9.23
N SER A 222 13.66 12.95 -10.18
CA SER A 222 14.13 12.83 -11.55
C SER A 222 13.78 14.03 -12.41
N TYR A 223 12.72 14.77 -12.08
CA TYR A 223 12.24 15.92 -12.81
C TYR A 223 11.50 16.91 -11.92
N ILE A 224 12.10 18.04 -11.62
CA ILE A 224 11.69 19.00 -10.57
C ILE A 224 10.21 19.42 -10.63
N GLY A 225 9.60 19.56 -11.75
CA GLY A 225 8.22 20.04 -11.87
C GLY A 225 7.17 18.91 -11.98
N ALA A 226 7.52 17.66 -11.69
CA ALA A 226 6.63 16.56 -11.91
C ALA A 226 6.66 15.53 -10.78
N GLN A 227 5.51 14.99 -10.45
CA GLN A 227 5.35 13.77 -9.68
C GLN A 227 4.92 12.64 -10.62
N ARG A 228 5.66 11.55 -10.59
CA ARG A 228 5.40 10.38 -11.41
C ARG A 228 5.06 9.21 -10.52
N LEU A 229 3.93 8.58 -10.79
CA LEU A 229 3.47 7.42 -10.04
C LEU A 229 3.64 6.20 -10.93
N PHE A 230 4.48 5.27 -10.51
CA PHE A 230 4.69 4.02 -11.19
C PHE A 230 4.08 2.88 -10.37
N MET A 231 3.29 2.03 -11.02
CA MET A 231 2.77 0.79 -10.44
C MET A 231 3.17 -0.36 -11.34
N GLY A 232 3.60 -1.47 -10.74
CA GLY A 232 3.99 -2.67 -11.45
C GLY A 232 2.83 -3.49 -12.02
N ASP A 233 1.64 -2.89 -12.09
CA ASP A 233 0.40 -3.51 -12.58
C ASP A 233 0.04 -3.04 -13.98
N GLU A 234 -0.70 -3.87 -14.72
CA GLU A 234 -1.25 -3.52 -16.03
C GLU A 234 -2.40 -2.52 -15.95
N THR A 235 -3.06 -2.44 -14.80
CA THR A 235 -4.13 -1.50 -14.54
C THR A 235 -3.68 -0.51 -13.48
N MET A 236 -3.87 0.77 -13.75
CA MET A 236 -3.66 1.79 -12.75
C MET A 236 -4.97 2.12 -12.05
N ASP A 237 -5.08 1.74 -10.78
CA ASP A 237 -6.22 2.01 -9.94
C ASP A 237 -5.82 2.90 -8.76
N PHE A 238 -6.49 4.01 -8.57
CA PHE A 238 -6.17 4.93 -7.48
C PHE A 238 -7.39 5.68 -6.98
N PHE A 239 -7.39 5.94 -5.68
CA PHE A 239 -8.37 6.79 -5.04
C PHE A 239 -7.80 8.20 -4.91
N ILE A 240 -8.65 9.19 -5.13
CA ILE A 240 -8.35 10.62 -4.97
C ILE A 240 -9.22 11.13 -3.84
N PHE A 241 -8.59 11.85 -2.91
CA PHE A 241 -9.24 12.47 -1.77
C PHE A 241 -9.08 13.98 -1.82
N PHE A 242 -10.13 14.72 -1.40
CA PHE A 242 -10.12 16.19 -1.35
C PHE A 242 -10.27 16.68 0.08
N GLY A 243 -9.51 17.70 0.48
CA GLY A 243 -9.66 18.36 1.77
C GLY A 243 -8.35 18.69 2.49
N SER A 244 -8.47 19.03 3.76
CA SER A 244 -7.34 19.17 4.67
C SER A 244 -6.69 17.81 4.97
N PRO A 245 -5.46 17.75 5.49
CA PRO A 245 -4.82 16.49 5.85
C PRO A 245 -5.66 15.59 6.78
N LYS A 246 -6.38 16.17 7.74
CA LYS A 246 -7.25 15.40 8.64
C LYS A 246 -8.43 14.77 7.89
N GLU A 247 -9.08 15.54 7.03
CA GLU A 247 -10.20 15.07 6.22
C GLU A 247 -9.78 14.02 5.19
N ILE A 248 -8.59 14.17 4.62
CA ILE A 248 -8.02 13.19 3.69
C ILE A 248 -7.72 11.88 4.42
N LEU A 249 -7.10 11.93 5.60
CA LEU A 249 -6.81 10.75 6.41
C LEU A 249 -8.09 10.04 6.89
N ASP A 250 -9.11 10.81 7.26
CA ASP A 250 -10.41 10.27 7.64
C ASP A 250 -11.05 9.52 6.47
N ALA A 251 -11.13 10.14 5.29
CA ALA A 251 -11.66 9.53 4.08
C ALA A 251 -10.83 8.32 3.61
N TYR A 252 -9.50 8.39 3.72
CA TYR A 252 -8.63 7.26 3.42
C TYR A 252 -8.91 6.07 4.33
N THR A 253 -9.07 6.31 5.63
CA THR A 253 -9.38 5.24 6.59
C THR A 253 -10.83 4.77 6.51
N ASP A 254 -11.76 5.56 5.96
CA ASP A 254 -13.09 5.07 5.60
C ASP A 254 -13.03 4.06 4.45
N VAL A 255 -12.10 4.24 3.51
CA VAL A 255 -11.88 3.30 2.40
C VAL A 255 -11.15 2.04 2.87
N THR A 256 -10.09 2.18 3.68
CA THR A 256 -9.17 1.09 4.02
C THR A 256 -9.44 0.41 5.36
N GLY A 257 -10.37 0.95 6.14
CA GLY A 257 -10.67 0.52 7.49
C GLY A 257 -10.00 1.40 8.55
N LYS A 258 -10.76 1.72 9.58
CA LYS A 258 -10.27 2.50 10.73
C LYS A 258 -9.61 1.58 11.76
N SER A 259 -8.54 2.06 12.38
CA SER A 259 -7.94 1.37 13.52
C SER A 259 -8.94 1.26 14.68
N PRO A 260 -9.02 0.10 15.37
CA PRO A 260 -9.81 -0.01 16.58
C PRO A 260 -9.22 0.88 17.68
N MET A 261 -10.07 1.25 18.66
CA MET A 261 -9.60 1.89 19.88
C MET A 261 -8.81 0.88 20.70
N LEU A 262 -7.52 1.11 20.81
CA LEU A 262 -6.63 0.23 21.57
C LEU A 262 -6.66 0.52 23.08
N PRO A 263 -6.42 -0.48 23.95
CA PRO A 263 -6.23 -0.25 25.38
C PRO A 263 -5.02 0.64 25.65
N LEU A 264 -5.09 1.45 26.71
CA LEU A 264 -4.04 2.44 27.01
C LEU A 264 -2.66 1.83 27.18
N TRP A 265 -2.56 0.63 27.75
CA TRP A 265 -1.29 -0.07 27.99
C TRP A 265 -0.53 -0.38 26.69
N THR A 266 -1.20 -0.48 25.55
CA THR A 266 -0.53 -0.74 24.25
C THR A 266 0.36 0.42 23.81
N PHE A 267 0.12 1.62 24.33
CA PHE A 267 0.93 2.83 24.11
C PHE A 267 2.02 3.03 25.16
N GLY A 268 2.16 2.10 26.10
CA GLY A 268 3.18 2.12 27.14
C GLY A 268 4.51 1.55 26.68
N THR A 269 5.39 1.32 27.62
CA THR A 269 6.73 0.76 27.33
C THR A 269 6.67 -0.75 27.16
N TRP A 270 7.13 -1.22 26.01
CA TRP A 270 7.35 -2.62 25.71
C TRP A 270 8.81 -2.96 25.90
N MET A 271 9.13 -3.71 26.97
CA MET A 271 10.48 -4.12 27.24
C MET A 271 10.79 -5.39 26.45
N SER A 272 11.70 -5.27 25.49
CA SER A 272 12.24 -6.36 24.71
C SER A 272 13.76 -6.25 24.66
N ARG A 273 14.43 -7.38 24.65
CA ARG A 273 15.78 -7.57 24.13
C ARG A 273 15.64 -8.42 22.89
N ILE A 274 16.67 -8.58 22.10
CA ILE A 274 16.61 -9.51 20.95
C ILE A 274 16.06 -10.86 21.41
N SER A 275 16.44 -11.34 22.61
CA SER A 275 15.77 -12.50 23.21
C SER A 275 15.97 -12.58 24.71
N TYR A 276 14.98 -13.12 25.42
CA TYR A 276 15.13 -13.66 26.77
C TYR A 276 15.23 -15.17 26.65
N PHE A 277 16.35 -15.72 27.03
CA PHE A 277 16.64 -17.14 26.83
C PHE A 277 16.21 -18.04 27.99
N SER A 278 15.54 -17.49 28.99
CA SER A 278 14.98 -18.29 30.07
C SER A 278 13.80 -17.62 30.77
N GLN A 279 12.93 -18.44 31.35
CA GLN A 279 11.86 -18.00 32.22
C GLN A 279 12.40 -17.12 33.39
N LYS A 280 13.53 -17.52 33.97
CA LYS A 280 14.18 -16.78 35.06
C LYS A 280 14.58 -15.38 34.60
N GLU A 281 15.21 -15.26 33.45
CA GLU A 281 15.67 -13.97 32.92
C GLU A 281 14.47 -13.02 32.67
N GLY A 282 13.40 -13.49 32.02
CA GLY A 282 12.20 -12.67 31.80
C GLY A 282 11.58 -12.17 33.11
N LEU A 283 11.46 -13.03 34.11
CA LEU A 283 10.94 -12.67 35.44
C LEU A 283 11.87 -11.71 36.20
N ASP A 284 13.17 -11.88 36.11
CA ASP A 284 14.15 -11.00 36.79
C ASP A 284 14.12 -9.60 36.15
N ILE A 285 14.02 -9.49 34.85
CA ILE A 285 13.89 -8.19 34.16
C ILE A 285 12.60 -7.50 34.59
N ALA A 286 11.48 -8.19 34.58
CA ALA A 286 10.19 -7.64 35.00
C ALA A 286 10.25 -7.13 36.45
N ARG A 287 10.81 -7.91 37.37
CA ARG A 287 11.02 -7.52 38.78
C ARG A 287 11.90 -6.28 38.87
N ASN A 288 13.05 -6.26 38.19
CA ASN A 288 13.96 -5.11 38.22
C ASN A 288 13.28 -3.82 37.71
N LEU A 289 12.41 -3.90 36.72
CA LEU A 289 11.63 -2.74 36.27
C LEU A 289 10.73 -2.19 37.38
N ARG A 290 10.04 -3.09 38.12
CA ARG A 290 9.17 -2.68 39.25
C ARG A 290 9.97 -2.14 40.43
N ASP A 291 11.05 -2.83 40.84
CA ASP A 291 11.90 -2.43 41.98
C ASP A 291 12.53 -1.05 41.73
N ARG A 292 12.91 -0.77 40.49
CA ARG A 292 13.49 0.52 40.09
C ARG A 292 12.46 1.56 39.71
N LYS A 293 11.18 1.26 39.82
CA LYS A 293 10.05 2.13 39.47
C LYS A 293 10.12 2.64 38.01
N ILE A 294 10.61 1.80 37.10
CA ILE A 294 10.62 2.09 35.67
C ILE A 294 9.27 1.67 35.08
N PRO A 295 8.47 2.62 34.55
CA PRO A 295 7.19 2.30 33.94
C PRO A 295 7.39 1.37 32.74
N SER A 296 6.67 0.25 32.72
CA SER A 296 6.65 -0.68 31.60
C SER A 296 5.38 -1.50 31.65
N ASP A 297 4.77 -1.74 30.52
CA ASP A 297 3.45 -2.37 30.41
C ASP A 297 3.54 -3.77 29.79
N VAL A 298 4.54 -4.03 28.95
CA VAL A 298 4.65 -5.27 28.21
C VAL A 298 6.07 -5.86 28.36
N ILE A 299 6.13 -7.17 28.57
CA ILE A 299 7.33 -7.97 28.35
C ILE A 299 7.16 -8.73 27.04
N HIS A 300 8.04 -8.47 26.09
CA HIS A 300 8.05 -9.12 24.77
C HIS A 300 9.13 -10.19 24.72
N PHE A 301 8.73 -11.44 24.49
CA PHE A 301 9.64 -12.56 24.26
C PHE A 301 9.84 -12.75 22.75
N ASP A 302 11.07 -12.59 22.31
CA ASP A 302 11.51 -12.74 20.94
C ASP A 302 11.88 -14.21 20.63
N THR A 303 12.66 -14.48 19.58
CA THR A 303 12.95 -15.83 19.04
C THR A 303 13.31 -16.89 20.08
N GLY A 304 13.88 -16.51 21.20
CA GLY A 304 14.35 -17.41 22.25
C GLY A 304 13.27 -18.15 23.04
N TRP A 305 11.99 -17.91 22.83
CA TRP A 305 10.94 -18.66 23.52
C TRP A 305 10.64 -20.02 22.87
N PHE A 306 10.97 -20.22 21.58
CA PHE A 306 10.78 -21.49 20.87
C PHE A 306 11.69 -22.61 21.38
N GLY A 307 11.37 -23.85 21.04
CA GLY A 307 12.23 -25.01 21.34
C GLY A 307 13.63 -24.87 20.75
N VAL A 308 13.72 -24.44 19.51
CA VAL A 308 14.95 -24.07 18.81
C VAL A 308 14.81 -22.63 18.33
N ASP A 309 15.85 -21.83 18.53
CA ASP A 309 15.87 -20.43 18.13
C ASP A 309 15.59 -20.28 16.63
N TRP A 310 14.77 -19.31 16.25
CA TRP A 310 14.25 -19.07 14.88
C TRP A 310 13.36 -20.18 14.28
N GLN A 311 13.14 -21.31 14.99
CA GLN A 311 12.24 -22.36 14.54
C GLN A 311 10.85 -22.19 15.19
N CYS A 312 10.00 -21.39 14.56
CA CYS A 312 8.67 -21.08 15.07
C CYS A 312 7.79 -22.34 15.15
N ASP A 313 7.73 -22.96 16.33
CA ASP A 313 6.98 -24.18 16.59
C ASP A 313 5.75 -23.96 17.50
N TYR A 314 5.49 -22.70 17.89
CA TYR A 314 4.40 -22.25 18.76
C TYR A 314 4.40 -22.94 20.14
N LYS A 315 5.59 -23.33 20.63
CA LYS A 315 5.76 -23.95 21.94
C LYS A 315 6.90 -23.31 22.70
N PHE A 316 6.68 -23.05 23.97
CA PHE A 316 7.79 -22.70 24.86
C PHE A 316 8.79 -23.83 24.96
N SER A 317 10.07 -23.52 24.89
CA SER A 317 11.14 -24.46 25.19
C SER A 317 10.98 -24.98 26.62
N SER A 318 10.78 -26.28 26.79
CA SER A 318 10.62 -26.89 28.11
C SER A 318 11.85 -26.77 29.01
N GLU A 319 13.02 -26.66 28.39
CA GLU A 319 14.29 -26.44 29.09
C GLU A 319 14.43 -25.01 29.62
N ARG A 320 14.15 -24.02 28.74
CA ARG A 320 14.35 -22.61 29.06
C ARG A 320 13.16 -21.99 29.81
N PHE A 321 11.98 -22.53 29.57
CA PHE A 321 10.69 -22.07 30.15
C PHE A 321 9.96 -23.29 30.75
N PRO A 322 10.44 -23.84 31.89
CA PRO A 322 9.92 -25.09 32.45
C PRO A 322 8.44 -24.97 32.91
N ASN A 323 8.00 -23.76 33.25
CA ASN A 323 6.62 -23.52 33.66
C ASN A 323 6.11 -22.17 33.09
N PRO A 324 5.84 -22.08 31.78
CA PRO A 324 5.44 -20.83 31.17
C PRO A 324 4.11 -20.31 31.70
N SER A 325 3.19 -21.18 32.09
CA SER A 325 1.91 -20.78 32.68
C SER A 325 2.09 -20.02 34.01
N ALA A 326 2.99 -20.52 34.89
CA ALA A 326 3.28 -19.82 36.13
C ALA A 326 4.02 -18.48 35.88
N MET A 327 4.93 -18.44 34.90
CA MET A 327 5.61 -17.22 34.47
C MET A 327 4.61 -16.16 34.00
N LEU A 328 3.72 -16.51 33.08
CA LEU A 328 2.72 -15.58 32.53
C LEU A 328 1.77 -15.06 33.63
N LYS A 329 1.34 -15.93 34.55
CA LYS A 329 0.54 -15.51 35.72
C LYS A 329 1.28 -14.55 36.64
N SER A 330 2.60 -14.78 36.85
CA SER A 330 3.42 -13.88 37.65
C SER A 330 3.57 -12.51 37.01
N LEU A 331 3.87 -12.48 35.71
CA LEU A 331 3.97 -11.24 34.94
C LEU A 331 2.63 -10.45 34.99
N ALA A 332 1.50 -11.13 34.77
CA ALA A 332 0.18 -10.53 34.85
C ALA A 332 -0.13 -9.96 36.25
N LYS A 333 0.25 -10.69 37.34
CA LYS A 333 0.11 -10.23 38.71
C LYS A 333 0.92 -8.94 38.98
N ASP A 334 2.09 -8.83 38.37
CA ASP A 334 2.96 -7.66 38.48
C ASP A 334 2.56 -6.54 37.48
N GLY A 335 1.40 -6.67 36.79
CA GLY A 335 0.83 -5.68 35.91
C GLY A 335 1.49 -5.60 34.52
N PHE A 336 2.12 -6.69 34.09
CA PHE A 336 2.63 -6.79 32.73
C PHE A 336 1.72 -7.59 31.82
N HIS A 337 1.55 -7.13 30.60
CA HIS A 337 1.08 -7.92 29.48
C HIS A 337 2.27 -8.66 28.85
N THR A 338 1.99 -9.74 28.14
CA THR A 338 3.05 -10.52 27.47
C THR A 338 2.76 -10.58 25.98
N CYS A 339 3.79 -10.33 25.18
CA CYS A 339 3.77 -10.51 23.74
C CYS A 339 4.81 -11.57 23.35
N LEU A 340 4.45 -12.44 22.41
CA LEU A 340 5.32 -13.47 21.86
C LEU A 340 5.59 -13.19 20.39
N TRP A 341 6.87 -13.16 20.04
CA TRP A 341 7.31 -13.00 18.66
C TRP A 341 7.03 -14.26 17.85
N GLN A 342 6.73 -14.09 16.57
CA GLN A 342 6.54 -15.18 15.62
C GLN A 342 6.82 -14.71 14.19
N LEU A 343 6.91 -15.66 13.26
CA LEU A 343 7.12 -15.39 11.84
C LEU A 343 6.27 -16.32 10.98
N PRO A 344 5.91 -15.90 9.74
CA PRO A 344 5.04 -16.64 8.85
C PRO A 344 5.82 -17.46 7.80
N TYR A 345 7.06 -17.83 8.07
CA TYR A 345 7.86 -18.71 7.20
C TYR A 345 8.55 -19.81 8.01
N PHE A 346 8.80 -20.94 7.36
CA PHE A 346 9.22 -22.17 8.02
C PHE A 346 10.35 -22.81 7.22
N THR A 347 11.48 -23.03 7.89
CA THR A 347 12.63 -23.70 7.28
C THR A 347 12.34 -25.18 7.05
N PRO A 348 13.09 -25.89 6.17
CA PRO A 348 12.96 -27.33 5.97
C PRO A 348 13.16 -28.16 7.25
N LYS A 349 13.79 -27.61 8.27
CA LYS A 349 14.01 -28.25 9.59
C LYS A 349 12.81 -28.06 10.54
N ASN A 350 11.89 -27.18 10.22
CA ASN A 350 10.72 -26.94 11.05
C ASN A 350 9.73 -28.10 10.94
N ARG A 351 9.16 -28.51 12.06
CA ARG A 351 8.21 -29.64 12.13
C ARG A 351 6.95 -29.43 11.27
N PHE A 352 6.60 -28.22 10.93
CA PHE A 352 5.43 -27.90 10.11
C PHE A 352 5.73 -27.78 8.61
N PHE A 353 7.01 -27.84 8.22
CA PHE A 353 7.43 -27.57 6.85
C PHE A 353 6.69 -28.49 5.85
N ASN A 354 6.72 -29.79 6.09
CA ASN A 354 6.08 -30.75 5.18
C ASN A 354 4.55 -30.55 5.16
N ASP A 355 3.91 -30.32 6.31
CA ASP A 355 2.47 -30.05 6.38
C ASP A 355 2.08 -28.83 5.54
N ILE A 356 2.92 -27.80 5.55
CA ILE A 356 2.70 -26.56 4.79
C ILE A 356 2.89 -26.79 3.29
N VAL A 357 3.98 -27.45 2.90
CA VAL A 357 4.31 -27.69 1.49
C VAL A 357 3.32 -28.68 0.86
N ASP A 358 3.10 -29.84 1.49
CA ASP A 358 2.21 -30.89 1.00
C ASP A 358 0.73 -30.45 1.02
N GLY A 359 0.40 -29.56 1.97
CA GLY A 359 -0.93 -28.95 2.08
C GLY A 359 -1.21 -27.82 1.10
N GLY A 360 -0.21 -27.42 0.29
CA GLY A 360 -0.37 -26.30 -0.65
C GLY A 360 -0.63 -24.94 0.05
N LEU A 361 -0.02 -24.75 1.22
CA LEU A 361 -0.23 -23.56 2.05
C LEU A 361 0.85 -22.50 1.87
N ALA A 362 1.89 -22.82 1.10
CA ALA A 362 3.03 -21.91 0.83
C ALA A 362 2.83 -21.11 -0.46
N VAL A 363 3.45 -19.95 -0.51
CA VAL A 363 3.60 -19.16 -1.74
C VAL A 363 4.42 -19.96 -2.76
N THR A 364 3.94 -20.02 -4.00
CA THR A 364 4.63 -20.70 -5.10
C THR A 364 4.81 -19.77 -6.30
N ASN A 365 5.84 -20.04 -7.10
CA ASN A 365 5.98 -19.48 -8.43
C ASN A 365 4.89 -20.02 -9.37
N SER A 366 4.70 -19.39 -10.52
CA SER A 366 3.72 -19.82 -11.54
C SER A 366 3.97 -21.26 -12.07
N ASN A 367 5.18 -21.77 -11.92
CA ASN A 367 5.54 -23.15 -12.28
C ASN A 367 5.37 -24.16 -11.13
N GLY A 368 4.79 -23.74 -9.99
CA GLY A 368 4.55 -24.58 -8.82
C GLY A 368 5.75 -24.78 -7.88
N THR A 369 6.91 -24.20 -8.18
CA THR A 369 8.07 -24.28 -7.28
C THR A 369 7.99 -23.20 -6.20
N MET A 370 8.55 -23.45 -5.03
CA MET A 370 8.70 -22.40 -4.00
C MET A 370 9.72 -21.33 -4.46
N PRO A 371 9.46 -20.04 -4.20
CA PRO A 371 10.39 -18.96 -4.55
C PRO A 371 11.64 -18.95 -3.65
N TYR A 372 11.58 -19.57 -2.48
CA TYR A 372 12.62 -19.62 -1.47
C TYR A 372 12.82 -21.06 -0.97
N GLU A 373 13.93 -21.32 -0.28
CA GLU A 373 14.15 -22.60 0.42
C GLU A 373 13.12 -22.80 1.55
N ASP A 374 12.78 -21.71 2.25
CA ASP A 374 11.79 -21.70 3.30
C ASP A 374 10.36 -21.65 2.76
N ALA A 375 9.42 -22.33 3.40
CA ALA A 375 8.01 -22.26 3.10
C ALA A 375 7.42 -20.97 3.70
N VAL A 376 7.13 -19.99 2.85
CA VAL A 376 6.44 -18.76 3.21
C VAL A 376 4.94 -18.98 3.10
N LEU A 377 4.17 -18.67 4.14
CA LEU A 377 2.72 -18.87 4.14
C LEU A 377 2.02 -17.95 3.13
N ASP A 378 1.15 -18.53 2.32
CA ASP A 378 0.29 -17.81 1.38
C ASP A 378 -1.02 -17.37 2.07
N PHE A 379 -1.03 -16.18 2.66
CA PHE A 379 -2.24 -15.64 3.30
C PHE A 379 -3.35 -15.20 2.33
N SER A 380 -3.13 -15.26 1.02
CA SER A 380 -4.21 -15.14 0.03
C SER A 380 -5.04 -16.43 -0.06
N ASN A 381 -4.51 -17.57 0.43
CA ASN A 381 -5.19 -18.82 0.48
C ASN A 381 -6.00 -18.97 1.80
N PRO A 382 -7.35 -19.09 1.74
CA PRO A 382 -8.18 -19.24 2.95
C PRO A 382 -7.84 -20.48 3.79
N ASN A 383 -7.27 -21.54 3.19
CA ASN A 383 -6.83 -22.71 3.92
C ASN A 383 -5.60 -22.40 4.78
N THR A 384 -4.67 -21.61 4.25
CA THR A 384 -3.49 -21.12 4.98
C THR A 384 -3.91 -20.25 6.16
N VAL A 385 -4.86 -19.33 5.94
CA VAL A 385 -5.39 -18.48 7.02
C VAL A 385 -5.96 -19.33 8.14
N ARG A 386 -6.83 -20.33 7.82
CA ARG A 386 -7.38 -21.24 8.82
C ARG A 386 -6.31 -22.04 9.55
N TRP A 387 -5.38 -22.62 8.79
CA TRP A 387 -4.27 -23.39 9.37
C TRP A 387 -3.46 -22.54 10.36
N TYR A 388 -3.15 -21.30 9.98
CA TYR A 388 -2.39 -20.39 10.84
C TYR A 388 -3.18 -19.98 12.09
N GLN A 389 -4.45 -19.64 11.96
CA GLN A 389 -5.35 -19.32 13.07
C GLN A 389 -5.48 -20.47 14.07
N ASP A 390 -5.47 -21.73 13.60
CA ASP A 390 -5.51 -22.91 14.46
C ASP A 390 -4.21 -23.15 15.24
N LYS A 391 -3.11 -22.49 14.87
CA LYS A 391 -1.81 -22.64 15.55
C LYS A 391 -1.59 -21.58 16.64
N ILE A 392 -2.20 -20.40 16.49
CA ILE A 392 -2.06 -19.28 17.44
C ILE A 392 -3.26 -19.17 18.36
#